data_6dbcbac7491d65d7b9ef2b1f5bd5f8ed
#
_entry.id   6dbcbac7491d65d7b9ef2b1f5bd5f8ed
#
_cell.length_a   1.000
_cell.length_b   1.000
_cell.length_c   1.000
_cell.angle_alpha   90.00
_cell.angle_beta   90.00
_cell.angle_gamma   90.00
#
_symmetry.space_group_name_H-M   'P 1'
#
loop_
_entity.id
_entity.type
_entity.pdbx_description
1 polymer ?
#
loop_
_entity_poly.entity_id
_entity_poly.type
_entity_poly.pdbx_seq_one_letter_code
_entity_poly.pdbx_strand_id
1 'polypeptide(L)'
;MQNTLSIFADRKQEIEFYFSVMVEIDNGNPNIQTVDNTRFYKIMKSNFLLMLYNLVEACIVSGMMEIYEDLKNDNCSYNQVIREIQDIWSKYKINEIYGPVTERVAYENRVQEIIRDITTNAPIILSKDALGISGNLNAKKIKNICDKHRIRYRLATPGESLERVKRERNSL
;
A
#
# COMPACT_ATOMS: atom_id res chain seq x y z
N MET A 1 -0.79 7.28 12.69
CA MET A 1 -0.85 5.79 12.70
C MET A 1 -2.16 5.21 13.29
N GLN A 2 -3.07 6.03 13.82
CA GLN A 2 -4.33 5.53 14.42
C GLN A 2 -5.30 4.95 13.38
N ASN A 3 -5.43 5.56 12.21
CA ASN A 3 -6.31 5.07 11.16
C ASN A 3 -5.83 3.72 10.60
N THR A 4 -4.54 3.54 10.40
CA THR A 4 -3.96 2.26 9.94
C THR A 4 -4.20 1.15 10.95
N LEU A 5 -4.09 1.43 12.25
CA LEU A 5 -4.38 0.42 13.30
C LEU A 5 -5.87 0.06 13.34
N SER A 6 -6.79 1.02 13.14
CA SER A 6 -8.22 0.74 13.02
C SER A 6 -8.51 -0.15 11.81
N ILE A 7 -8.01 0.22 10.63
CA ILE A 7 -8.15 -0.58 9.40
C ILE A 7 -7.63 -2.01 9.61
N PHE A 8 -6.49 -2.15 10.28
CA PHE A 8 -5.93 -3.48 10.59
C PHE A 8 -6.86 -4.28 11.51
N ALA A 9 -7.35 -3.66 12.60
CA ALA A 9 -8.20 -4.33 13.58
C ALA A 9 -9.52 -4.80 12.95
N ASP A 10 -10.19 -3.91 12.22
CA ASP A 10 -11.48 -4.18 11.58
C ASP A 10 -11.36 -5.33 10.56
N ARG A 11 -10.39 -5.21 9.64
CA ARG A 11 -10.17 -6.24 8.61
C ARG A 11 -9.67 -7.56 9.19
N LYS A 12 -8.87 -7.53 10.26
CA LYS A 12 -8.44 -8.74 10.96
C LYS A 12 -9.64 -9.47 11.51
N GLN A 13 -10.59 -8.78 12.16
CA GLN A 13 -11.81 -9.38 12.68
C GLN A 13 -12.67 -10.02 11.58
N GLU A 14 -12.84 -9.35 10.46
CA GLU A 14 -13.54 -9.90 9.29
C GLU A 14 -12.87 -11.17 8.76
N ILE A 15 -11.53 -11.17 8.67
CA ILE A 15 -10.75 -12.32 8.20
C ILE A 15 -10.85 -13.49 9.18
N GLU A 16 -10.77 -13.24 10.47
CA GLU A 16 -10.90 -14.27 11.52
C GLU A 16 -12.31 -14.89 11.51
N PHE A 17 -13.34 -14.06 11.34
CA PHE A 17 -14.72 -14.56 11.19
C PHE A 17 -14.86 -15.41 9.92
N TYR A 18 -14.38 -14.94 8.78
CA TYR A 18 -14.42 -15.69 7.53
C TYR A 18 -13.69 -17.03 7.64
N PHE A 19 -12.53 -17.04 8.29
CA PHE A 19 -11.75 -18.25 8.54
C PHE A 19 -12.50 -19.26 9.42
N SER A 20 -13.17 -18.79 10.48
CA SER A 20 -13.97 -19.68 11.36
C SER A 20 -15.09 -20.37 10.59
N VAL A 21 -15.80 -19.65 9.71
CA VAL A 21 -16.83 -20.21 8.84
C VAL A 21 -16.24 -21.26 7.88
N MET A 22 -15.06 -20.99 7.31
CA MET A 22 -14.37 -21.98 6.45
C MET A 22 -14.03 -23.27 7.19
N VAL A 23 -13.57 -23.17 8.45
CA VAL A 23 -13.25 -24.34 9.29
C VAL A 23 -14.51 -25.14 9.62
N GLU A 24 -15.63 -24.50 9.91
CA GLU A 24 -16.90 -25.17 10.15
C GLU A 24 -17.38 -25.95 8.92
N ILE A 25 -17.26 -25.36 7.73
CA ILE A 25 -17.60 -26.00 6.47
C ILE A 25 -16.67 -27.20 6.19
N ASP A 26 -15.38 -27.07 6.43
CA ASP A 26 -14.40 -28.15 6.21
C ASP A 26 -14.65 -29.33 7.16
N ASN A 27 -15.12 -29.08 8.38
CA ASN A 27 -15.51 -30.08 9.37
C ASN A 27 -16.87 -30.76 9.07
N GLY A 28 -17.49 -30.47 7.91
CA GLY A 28 -18.72 -31.12 7.48
C GLY A 28 -19.99 -30.59 8.12
N ASN A 29 -19.95 -29.39 8.67
CA ASN A 29 -21.05 -28.79 9.43
C ASN A 29 -22.04 -27.87 8.67
N PRO A 30 -22.08 -27.71 7.35
CA PRO A 30 -23.19 -27.02 6.71
C PRO A 30 -24.19 -28.02 6.13
N ASN A 31 -25.43 -27.89 6.52
CA ASN A 31 -26.61 -28.47 5.85
C ASN A 31 -26.84 -27.86 4.45
N ILE A 32 -25.79 -27.65 3.66
CA ILE A 32 -25.90 -27.17 2.29
C ILE A 32 -25.97 -28.40 1.37
N GLN A 33 -27.12 -29.07 1.36
CA GLN A 33 -27.34 -30.33 0.63
C GLN A 33 -27.32 -30.18 -0.90
N THR A 34 -27.25 -28.99 -1.47
CA THR A 34 -27.41 -28.70 -2.89
C THR A 34 -26.17 -28.13 -3.59
N VAL A 35 -25.09 -27.88 -2.88
CA VAL A 35 -23.87 -27.25 -3.42
C VAL A 35 -22.74 -28.26 -3.46
N ASP A 36 -21.97 -28.26 -4.54
CA ASP A 36 -20.68 -28.95 -4.58
C ASP A 36 -19.74 -28.32 -3.54
N ASN A 37 -19.67 -28.95 -2.37
CA ASN A 37 -18.89 -28.49 -1.23
C ASN A 37 -17.41 -28.27 -1.60
N THR A 38 -16.85 -29.10 -2.49
CA THR A 38 -15.46 -28.98 -2.93
C THR A 38 -15.24 -27.70 -3.72
N ARG A 39 -16.16 -27.38 -4.65
CA ARG A 39 -16.10 -26.15 -5.44
C ARG A 39 -16.34 -24.93 -4.58
N PHE A 40 -17.32 -24.98 -3.67
CA PHE A 40 -17.63 -23.91 -2.76
C PHE A 40 -16.43 -23.59 -1.85
N TYR A 41 -15.80 -24.61 -1.26
CA TYR A 41 -14.60 -24.45 -0.42
C TYR A 41 -13.41 -23.84 -1.19
N LYS A 42 -13.21 -24.23 -2.44
CA LYS A 42 -12.19 -23.60 -3.29
C LYS A 42 -12.44 -22.10 -3.48
N ILE A 43 -13.69 -21.71 -3.73
CA ILE A 43 -14.08 -20.30 -3.88
C ILE A 43 -13.82 -19.54 -2.56
N MET A 44 -14.22 -20.10 -1.42
CA MET A 44 -13.97 -19.50 -0.12
C MET A 44 -12.48 -19.33 0.15
N LYS A 45 -11.66 -20.33 -0.14
CA LYS A 45 -10.20 -20.26 0.01
C LYS A 45 -9.60 -19.14 -0.85
N SER A 46 -10.09 -18.97 -2.07
CA SER A 46 -9.68 -17.88 -2.96
C SER A 46 -9.98 -16.51 -2.37
N ASN A 47 -11.21 -16.33 -1.87
CA ASN A 47 -11.63 -15.09 -1.24
C ASN A 47 -10.83 -14.79 0.02
N PHE A 48 -10.56 -15.80 0.85
CA PHE A 48 -9.71 -15.67 2.04
C PHE A 48 -8.30 -15.15 1.70
N LEU A 49 -7.67 -15.72 0.68
CA LEU A 49 -6.35 -15.27 0.21
C LEU A 49 -6.40 -13.83 -0.31
N LEU A 50 -7.49 -13.46 -1.00
CA LEU A 50 -7.70 -12.08 -1.45
C LEU A 50 -7.87 -11.11 -0.27
N MET A 51 -8.63 -11.51 0.76
CA MET A 51 -8.80 -10.69 1.98
C MET A 51 -7.47 -10.46 2.70
N LEU A 52 -6.65 -11.51 2.85
CA LEU A 52 -5.30 -11.40 3.45
C LEU A 52 -4.40 -10.46 2.65
N TYR A 53 -4.42 -10.57 1.32
CA TYR A 53 -3.65 -9.70 0.45
C TYR A 53 -4.10 -8.23 0.57
N ASN A 54 -5.40 -8.00 0.53
CA ASN A 54 -6.00 -6.66 0.63
C ASN A 54 -5.74 -6.02 2.01
N LEU A 55 -5.69 -6.82 3.08
CA LEU A 55 -5.30 -6.34 4.41
C LEU A 55 -3.88 -5.76 4.38
N VAL A 56 -2.91 -6.52 3.86
CA VAL A 56 -1.52 -6.07 3.78
C VAL A 56 -1.39 -4.80 2.93
N GLU A 57 -2.03 -4.78 1.75
CA GLU A 57 -1.98 -3.61 0.86
C GLU A 57 -2.60 -2.37 1.52
N ALA A 58 -3.76 -2.52 2.15
CA ALA A 58 -4.44 -1.43 2.84
C ALA A 58 -3.60 -0.86 3.99
N CYS A 59 -2.98 -1.72 4.81
CA CYS A 59 -2.14 -1.28 5.91
C CYS A 59 -0.88 -0.53 5.44
N ILE A 60 -0.21 -1.02 4.39
CA ILE A 60 0.97 -0.35 3.84
C ILE A 60 0.58 1.01 3.24
N VAL A 61 -0.46 1.06 2.43
CA VAL A 61 -0.91 2.32 1.81
C VAL A 61 -1.37 3.31 2.87
N SER A 62 -2.23 2.89 3.82
CA SER A 62 -2.73 3.77 4.88
C SER A 62 -1.61 4.30 5.77
N GLY A 63 -0.69 3.43 6.19
CA GLY A 63 0.44 3.85 7.04
C GLY A 63 1.36 4.85 6.34
N MET A 64 1.61 4.66 5.05
CA MET A 64 2.41 5.61 4.27
C MET A 64 1.69 6.94 4.05
N MET A 65 0.37 6.90 3.81
CA MET A 65 -0.43 8.11 3.67
C MET A 65 -0.52 8.91 4.97
N GLU A 66 -0.60 8.23 6.13
CA GLU A 66 -0.53 8.93 7.43
C GLU A 66 0.81 9.67 7.62
N ILE A 67 1.95 9.05 7.20
CA ILE A 67 3.25 9.73 7.23
C ILE A 67 3.25 10.98 6.34
N TYR A 68 2.66 10.90 5.14
CA TYR A 68 2.58 12.04 4.22
C TYR A 68 1.67 13.15 4.75
N GLU A 69 0.56 12.79 5.38
CA GLU A 69 -0.33 13.73 6.05
C GLU A 69 0.35 14.41 7.24
N ASP A 70 1.12 13.68 8.04
CA ASP A 70 1.89 14.25 9.16
C ASP A 70 2.91 15.28 8.65
N LEU A 71 3.68 14.94 7.59
CA LEU A 71 4.62 15.88 6.95
C LEU A 71 3.92 17.17 6.47
N LYS A 72 2.72 17.03 5.89
CA LYS A 72 1.92 18.15 5.43
C LYS A 72 1.38 18.98 6.58
N ASN A 73 0.82 18.34 7.63
CA ASN A 73 0.24 19.02 8.79
C ASN A 73 1.28 19.76 9.61
N ASP A 74 2.50 19.22 9.70
CA ASP A 74 3.65 19.86 10.34
C ASP A 74 4.28 20.94 9.45
N ASN A 75 3.72 21.19 8.25
CA ASN A 75 4.25 22.14 7.27
C ASN A 75 5.74 21.91 6.94
N CYS A 76 6.17 20.65 6.92
CA CYS A 76 7.56 20.31 6.60
C CYS A 76 7.90 20.72 5.16
N SER A 77 8.94 21.54 5.00
CA SER A 77 9.45 21.93 3.68
C SER A 77 10.52 20.96 3.17
N TYR A 78 10.88 21.08 1.87
CA TYR A 78 11.94 20.28 1.25
C TYR A 78 13.25 20.30 2.05
N ASN A 79 13.63 21.46 2.59
CA ASN A 79 14.88 21.65 3.32
C ASN A 79 14.85 21.07 4.75
N GLN A 80 13.68 20.72 5.28
CA GLN A 80 13.48 20.21 6.64
C GLN A 80 13.34 18.68 6.72
N VAL A 81 13.13 18.02 5.59
CA VAL A 81 12.98 16.56 5.55
C VAL A 81 14.29 15.87 5.22
N ILE A 82 14.37 14.59 5.53
CA ILE A 82 15.54 13.76 5.20
C ILE A 82 15.70 13.62 3.69
N ARG A 83 16.94 13.35 3.25
CA ARG A 83 17.29 13.24 1.83
C ARG A 83 16.42 12.24 1.06
N GLU A 84 16.06 11.13 1.69
CA GLU A 84 15.22 10.11 1.08
C GLU A 84 13.83 10.62 0.72
N ILE A 85 13.24 11.47 1.58
CA ILE A 85 11.96 12.13 1.30
C ILE A 85 12.13 13.22 0.23
N GLN A 86 13.24 13.97 0.25
CA GLN A 86 13.58 14.92 -0.82
C GLN A 86 13.64 14.21 -2.20
N ASP A 87 14.29 13.05 -2.25
CA ASP A 87 14.41 12.25 -3.49
C ASP A 87 13.04 11.74 -3.97
N ILE A 88 12.16 11.32 -3.05
CA ILE A 88 10.79 10.88 -3.38
C ILE A 88 9.99 12.06 -3.94
N TRP A 89 9.99 13.19 -3.24
CA TRP A 89 9.25 14.38 -3.65
C TRP A 89 9.74 14.92 -5.00
N SER A 90 11.06 15.00 -5.19
CA SER A 90 11.63 15.46 -6.45
C SER A 90 11.21 14.56 -7.63
N LYS A 91 11.28 13.23 -7.44
CA LYS A 91 10.82 12.27 -8.47
C LYS A 91 9.32 12.37 -8.72
N TYR A 92 8.52 12.52 -7.67
CA TYR A 92 7.08 12.71 -7.79
C TYR A 92 6.75 13.96 -8.61
N LYS A 93 7.34 15.11 -8.27
CA LYS A 93 7.18 16.36 -9.02
C LYS A 93 7.66 16.26 -10.48
N ILE A 94 8.79 15.59 -10.73
CA ILE A 94 9.31 15.35 -12.09
C ILE A 94 8.36 14.44 -12.88
N ASN A 95 7.81 13.38 -12.27
CA ASN A 95 6.89 12.48 -12.96
C ASN A 95 5.56 13.16 -13.32
N GLU A 96 5.11 14.14 -12.52
CA GLU A 96 3.98 14.98 -12.90
C GLU A 96 4.25 15.79 -14.18
N ILE A 97 5.54 16.09 -14.50
CA ILE A 97 5.95 16.77 -15.72
C ILE A 97 5.85 15.86 -16.95
N TYR A 98 6.18 14.58 -16.80
CA TYR A 98 6.17 13.58 -17.89
C TYR A 98 4.80 12.98 -18.19
N GLY A 99 3.71 13.58 -17.69
CA GLY A 99 2.36 13.32 -18.21
C GLY A 99 2.26 13.68 -19.70
N PRO A 100 1.14 13.37 -20.38
CA PRO A 100 1.03 13.48 -21.84
C PRO A 100 1.15 14.91 -22.42
N VAL A 101 1.47 15.91 -21.62
CA VAL A 101 1.67 17.30 -22.06
C VAL A 101 3.16 17.53 -22.31
N THR A 102 3.57 17.34 -23.56
CA THR A 102 4.97 17.48 -24.03
C THR A 102 5.31 18.89 -24.53
N GLU A 103 4.61 19.91 -24.11
CA GLU A 103 4.96 21.28 -24.48
C GLU A 103 6.12 21.79 -23.62
N ARG A 104 7.16 22.28 -24.29
CA ARG A 104 8.37 22.87 -23.66
C ARG A 104 8.03 23.90 -22.58
N VAL A 105 7.02 24.73 -22.82
CA VAL A 105 6.56 25.79 -21.90
C VAL A 105 6.00 25.18 -20.60
N ALA A 106 5.28 24.06 -20.67
CA ALA A 106 4.75 23.38 -19.49
C ALA A 106 5.89 22.81 -18.63
N TYR A 107 6.94 22.27 -19.26
CA TYR A 107 8.14 21.81 -18.58
C TYR A 107 8.86 22.96 -17.85
N GLU A 108 9.12 24.07 -18.55
CA GLU A 108 9.78 25.24 -17.96
C GLU A 108 9.01 25.80 -16.76
N ASN A 109 7.70 25.94 -16.86
CA ASN A 109 6.83 26.40 -15.79
C ASN A 109 6.89 25.46 -14.57
N ARG A 110 6.90 24.15 -14.77
CA ARG A 110 6.96 23.17 -13.68
C ARG A 110 8.32 23.18 -12.98
N VAL A 111 9.42 23.34 -13.72
CA VAL A 111 10.75 23.49 -13.13
C VAL A 111 10.82 24.76 -12.28
N GLN A 112 10.25 25.87 -12.76
CA GLN A 112 10.18 27.11 -11.98
C GLN A 112 9.32 26.94 -10.71
N GLU A 113 8.22 26.20 -10.78
CA GLU A 113 7.39 25.85 -9.62
C GLU A 113 8.19 25.07 -8.58
N ILE A 114 8.93 24.03 -8.98
CA ILE A 114 9.80 23.24 -8.10
C ILE A 114 10.85 24.13 -7.42
N ILE A 115 11.52 24.98 -8.18
CA ILE A 115 12.53 25.91 -7.66
C ILE A 115 11.88 26.88 -6.64
N ARG A 116 10.72 27.42 -6.96
CA ARG A 116 9.95 28.29 -6.08
C ARG A 116 9.59 27.57 -4.80
N ASP A 117 9.01 26.34 -4.87
CA ASP A 117 8.62 25.56 -3.69
C ASP A 117 9.81 25.33 -2.74
N ILE A 118 10.99 25.03 -3.29
CA ILE A 118 12.22 24.85 -2.50
C ILE A 118 12.70 26.16 -1.87
N THR A 119 12.73 27.25 -2.66
CA THR A 119 13.29 28.53 -2.21
C THR A 119 12.38 29.28 -1.23
N THR A 120 11.07 29.08 -1.32
CA THR A 120 10.09 29.65 -0.40
C THR A 120 9.81 28.77 0.81
N ASN A 121 10.46 27.60 0.92
CA ASN A 121 10.16 26.59 1.94
C ASN A 121 8.68 26.18 1.95
N ALA A 122 8.06 26.03 0.78
CA ALA A 122 6.69 25.57 0.68
C ALA A 122 6.55 24.15 1.28
N PRO A 123 5.42 23.83 1.95
CA PRO A 123 5.20 22.51 2.52
C PRO A 123 5.27 21.41 1.46
N ILE A 124 5.89 20.28 1.79
CA ILE A 124 5.89 19.08 0.96
C ILE A 124 4.49 18.47 0.94
N ILE A 125 3.98 18.22 -0.25
CA ILE A 125 2.74 17.48 -0.48
C ILE A 125 3.08 16.24 -1.30
N LEU A 126 2.77 15.07 -0.76
CA LEU A 126 2.93 13.78 -1.42
C LEU A 126 1.58 13.06 -1.48
N SER A 127 1.30 12.41 -2.61
CA SER A 127 0.11 11.59 -2.80
C SER A 127 0.44 10.11 -2.84
N LYS A 128 -0.58 9.27 -2.95
CA LYS A 128 -0.43 7.82 -3.13
C LYS A 128 0.44 7.47 -4.34
N ASP A 129 0.43 8.29 -5.38
CA ASP A 129 1.22 8.04 -6.60
C ASP A 129 2.73 8.09 -6.33
N ALA A 130 3.17 8.88 -5.34
CA ALA A 130 4.56 8.92 -4.90
C ALA A 130 5.06 7.56 -4.36
N LEU A 131 4.17 6.68 -3.90
CA LEU A 131 4.50 5.34 -3.44
C LEU A 131 4.85 4.38 -4.59
N GLY A 132 4.37 4.66 -5.81
CA GLY A 132 4.55 3.77 -6.96
C GLY A 132 3.89 2.39 -6.77
N ILE A 133 2.80 2.31 -6.00
CA ILE A 133 2.06 1.07 -5.74
C ILE A 133 1.01 0.90 -6.84
N SER A 134 1.22 -0.10 -7.69
CA SER A 134 0.31 -0.46 -8.79
C SER A 134 -0.32 -1.83 -8.54
N GLY A 135 -1.14 -2.00 -7.49
CA GLY A 135 -2.00 -3.19 -7.28
C GLY A 135 -1.32 -4.57 -7.16
N ASN A 136 0.01 -4.65 -7.20
CA ASN A 136 0.81 -5.87 -7.10
C ASN A 136 1.89 -5.76 -6.02
N LEU A 137 1.44 -5.50 -4.79
CA LEU A 137 2.32 -5.41 -3.65
C LEU A 137 2.88 -6.79 -3.30
N ASN A 138 4.19 -6.88 -3.02
CA ASN A 138 4.85 -8.08 -2.53
C ASN A 138 5.91 -7.72 -1.49
N ALA A 139 6.46 -8.71 -0.81
CA ALA A 139 7.44 -8.49 0.26
C ALA A 139 8.63 -7.64 -0.20
N LYS A 140 9.14 -7.86 -1.42
CA LYS A 140 10.24 -7.07 -2.00
C LYS A 140 9.85 -5.61 -2.22
N LYS A 141 8.64 -5.35 -2.72
CA LYS A 141 8.12 -3.99 -2.91
C LYS A 141 7.91 -3.28 -1.58
N ILE A 142 7.34 -3.98 -0.56
CA ILE A 142 7.16 -3.44 0.79
C ILE A 142 8.50 -3.05 1.38
N LYS A 143 9.49 -3.95 1.32
CA LYS A 143 10.85 -3.67 1.76
C LYS A 143 11.41 -2.43 1.07
N ASN A 144 11.30 -2.35 -0.26
CA ASN A 144 11.78 -1.21 -1.02
C ASN A 144 11.09 0.12 -0.63
N ILE A 145 9.78 0.09 -0.33
CA ILE A 145 9.05 1.26 0.18
C ILE A 145 9.62 1.67 1.54
N CYS A 146 9.76 0.73 2.46
CA CYS A 146 10.32 1.01 3.79
C CYS A 146 11.75 1.56 3.70
N ASP A 147 12.61 0.95 2.89
CA ASP A 147 14.00 1.37 2.70
C ASP A 147 14.08 2.80 2.12
N LYS A 148 13.25 3.10 1.10
CA LYS A 148 13.15 4.44 0.48
C LYS A 148 12.67 5.53 1.44
N HIS A 149 11.89 5.17 2.46
CA HIS A 149 11.36 6.10 3.47
C HIS A 149 12.14 6.04 4.79
N ARG A 150 13.23 5.26 4.85
CA ARG A 150 14.01 5.02 6.07
C ARG A 150 13.20 4.44 7.23
N ILE A 151 12.15 3.70 6.92
CA ILE A 151 11.31 3.04 7.92
C ILE A 151 12.00 1.75 8.34
N ARG A 152 12.26 1.61 9.65
CA ARG A 152 12.77 0.36 10.22
C ARG A 152 11.63 -0.64 10.32
N TYR A 153 11.86 -1.84 9.81
CA TYR A 153 10.90 -2.95 9.90
C TYR A 153 11.57 -4.18 10.50
N ARG A 154 10.76 -4.95 11.23
CA ARG A 154 11.16 -6.28 11.71
C ARG A 154 10.39 -7.30 10.88
N LEU A 155 11.10 -8.07 10.08
CA LEU A 155 10.53 -9.25 9.43
C LEU A 155 10.89 -10.47 10.31
N ALA A 156 9.90 -11.09 10.93
CA ALA A 156 10.08 -12.35 11.64
C ALA A 156 10.43 -13.49 10.67
N THR A 157 9.95 -13.38 9.42
CA THR A 157 10.24 -14.29 8.30
C THR A 157 10.39 -13.46 7.03
N PRO A 158 11.18 -13.89 6.03
CA PRO A 158 11.53 -13.11 4.84
C PRO A 158 10.39 -12.90 3.82
N GLY A 159 9.15 -12.74 4.29
CA GLY A 159 7.98 -12.44 3.42
C GLY A 159 7.48 -13.62 2.60
N GLU A 160 7.95 -14.84 2.87
CA GLU A 160 7.54 -16.07 2.15
C GLU A 160 6.02 -16.30 2.22
N SER A 161 5.40 -16.01 3.37
CA SER A 161 3.96 -16.13 3.53
C SER A 161 3.19 -15.20 2.59
N LEU A 162 3.63 -13.95 2.42
CA LEU A 162 3.00 -13.01 1.51
C LEU A 162 3.21 -13.40 0.03
N GLU A 163 4.40 -13.87 -0.32
CA GLU A 163 4.67 -14.38 -1.68
C GLU A 163 3.82 -15.61 -1.99
N ARG A 164 3.61 -16.49 -1.00
CA ARG A 164 2.71 -17.64 -1.14
C ARG A 164 1.26 -17.19 -1.35
N VAL A 165 0.75 -16.29 -0.52
CA VAL A 165 -0.60 -15.73 -0.67
C VAL A 165 -0.78 -15.12 -2.06
N LYS A 166 0.18 -14.33 -2.53
CA LYS A 166 0.16 -13.71 -3.85
C LYS A 166 0.15 -14.73 -4.98
N ARG A 167 1.00 -15.76 -4.89
CA ARG A 167 1.09 -16.82 -5.90
C ARG A 167 -0.21 -17.61 -5.98
N GLU A 168 -0.73 -18.05 -4.83
CA GLU A 168 -1.98 -18.81 -4.76
C GLU A 168 -3.16 -17.97 -5.28
N ARG A 169 -3.23 -16.67 -4.93
CA ARG A 169 -4.25 -15.75 -5.48
C ARG A 169 -4.20 -15.66 -7.00
N ASN A 170 -3.01 -15.64 -7.60
CA ASN A 170 -2.84 -15.48 -9.04
C ASN A 170 -3.05 -16.79 -9.81
N SER A 171 -3.11 -17.95 -9.13
CA SER A 171 -3.34 -19.28 -9.73
C SER A 171 -4.81 -19.70 -9.71
N LEU A 172 -5.67 -18.89 -9.11
CA LEU A 172 -7.12 -19.10 -8.99
C LEU A 172 -7.89 -18.37 -10.07
#